data_db62f1fff7afd84bb96ad0dc28db1867
#
_entry.id   db62f1fff7afd84bb96ad0dc28db1867
#
_cell.length_a   1.000
_cell.length_b   1.000
_cell.length_c   1.000
_cell.angle_alpha   90.00
_cell.angle_beta   90.00
_cell.angle_gamma   90.00
#
_symmetry.space_group_name_H-M   'P 1'
#
loop_
_entity.id
_entity.type
_entity.pdbx_description
1 polymer ?
#
loop_
_entity_poly.entity_id
_entity_poly.type
_entity_poly.pdbx_seq_one_letter_code
_entity_poly.pdbx_strand_id
1 'polypeptide(L)'
;MDFFLYVFILKEKTMAITKEEIQGTKILNEVESSNLVRTEYDTETKKMIAEFKNGMRYEYEGVPHQTYTSFRSAQSQGNFFNKNISKTFPYKKIS
;
A
#
# COMPACT_ATOMS: atom_id res chain seq x y z
N MET A 1 10.72 10.92 16.02
CA MET A 1 11.71 10.13 16.62
C MET A 1 11.22 8.75 16.89
N ASP A 2 10.26 8.61 17.75
CA ASP A 2 9.74 7.27 18.00
C ASP A 2 9.20 6.64 16.76
N PHE A 3 8.57 7.45 15.94
CA PHE A 3 8.04 6.95 14.70
C PHE A 3 9.14 6.39 13.80
N PHE A 4 10.26 7.06 13.80
CA PHE A 4 11.37 6.64 12.99
C PHE A 4 11.93 5.29 13.46
N LEU A 5 12.05 5.14 14.76
CA LEU A 5 12.49 3.88 15.33
C LEU A 5 11.51 2.77 15.04
N TYR A 6 10.25 3.09 15.10
CA TYR A 6 9.21 2.11 14.85
C TYR A 6 9.30 1.59 13.41
N VAL A 7 9.51 2.49 12.48
CA VAL A 7 9.64 2.09 11.08
C VAL A 7 10.86 1.19 10.89
N PHE A 8 11.94 1.50 11.58
CA PHE A 8 13.13 0.69 11.48
C PHE A 8 12.88 -0.73 11.98
N ILE A 9 12.17 -0.85 13.08
CA ILE A 9 11.86 -2.16 13.63
C ILE A 9 11.00 -2.96 12.69
N LEU A 10 10.00 -2.33 12.09
CA LEU A 10 9.15 -3.00 11.13
C LEU A 10 9.95 -3.50 9.95
N LYS A 11 10.88 -2.70 9.50
CA LYS A 11 11.68 -3.06 8.35
C LYS A 11 12.52 -4.30 8.63
N GLU A 12 12.99 -4.44 9.85
CA GLU A 12 13.77 -5.61 10.20
C GLU A 12 12.95 -6.87 10.22
N LYS A 13 11.70 -6.77 10.60
CA LYS A 13 10.86 -7.95 10.76
C LYS A 13 10.28 -8.44 9.46
N THR A 14 9.95 -7.53 8.58
CA THR A 14 9.30 -7.88 7.32
C THR A 14 9.91 -7.02 6.26
N MET A 15 9.72 -7.43 5.05
CA MET A 15 10.12 -6.62 3.95
C MET A 15 8.98 -5.85 3.43
N ALA A 16 8.24 -5.29 4.31
CA ALA A 16 6.97 -4.75 3.99
C ALA A 16 7.05 -3.32 3.53
N ILE A 17 6.60 -2.47 4.42
CA ILE A 17 6.55 -1.04 4.18
C ILE A 17 7.88 -0.45 4.63
N THR A 18 8.58 0.17 3.70
CA THR A 18 9.87 0.78 4.03
C THR A 18 9.77 2.25 4.30
N LYS A 19 8.65 2.87 3.92
CA LYS A 19 8.47 4.29 4.15
C LYS A 19 7.00 4.61 4.13
N GLU A 20 6.57 5.53 4.98
CA GLU A 20 5.20 5.99 4.99
C GLU A 20 5.19 7.49 5.15
N GLU A 21 4.34 8.13 4.35
CA GLU A 21 4.19 9.58 4.39
C GLU A 21 2.71 9.90 4.33
N ILE A 22 2.27 10.87 5.12
CA ILE A 22 0.87 11.27 5.14
C ILE A 22 0.77 12.69 4.60
N GLN A 23 -0.08 12.87 3.61
CA GLN A 23 -0.31 14.18 2.99
C GLN A 23 -1.81 14.41 2.96
N GLY A 24 -2.31 15.19 3.94
CA GLY A 24 -3.74 15.43 4.05
C GLY A 24 -4.49 14.15 4.29
N THR A 25 -5.39 13.80 3.39
CA THR A 25 -6.15 12.56 3.50
C THR A 25 -5.44 11.36 2.88
N LYS A 26 -4.26 11.58 2.30
CA LYS A 26 -3.58 10.52 1.57
C LYS A 26 -2.46 9.90 2.39
N ILE A 27 -2.35 8.60 2.28
CA ILE A 27 -1.28 7.82 2.90
C ILE A 27 -0.44 7.25 1.78
N LEU A 28 0.83 7.60 1.76
CA LEU A 28 1.74 7.13 0.72
C LEU A 28 2.74 6.17 1.36
N ASN A 29 2.87 5.00 0.76
CA ASN A 29 3.77 3.98 1.27
C ASN A 29 4.70 3.50 0.19
N GLU A 30 5.98 3.38 0.53
CA GLU A 30 6.91 2.64 -0.31
C GLU A 30 6.94 1.22 0.19
N VAL A 31 6.94 0.29 -0.74
CA VAL A 31 6.78 -1.11 -0.46
C VAL A 31 7.93 -1.90 -1.04
N GLU A 32 8.45 -2.81 -0.25
CA GLU A 32 9.45 -3.75 -0.74
C GLU A 32 8.77 -5.08 -0.95
N SER A 33 8.57 -5.45 -2.20
CA SER A 33 7.84 -6.66 -2.54
C SER A 33 8.34 -7.14 -3.89
N SER A 34 7.90 -8.32 -4.31
CA SER A 34 8.34 -8.86 -5.58
C SER A 34 7.78 -8.08 -6.76
N ASN A 35 6.64 -7.43 -6.59
CA ASN A 35 6.00 -6.74 -7.72
C ASN A 35 5.55 -5.32 -7.43
N LEU A 36 5.34 -4.95 -6.17
CA LEU A 36 4.86 -3.61 -5.82
C LEU A 36 6.02 -2.70 -5.47
N VAL A 37 5.91 -1.43 -5.84
CA VAL A 37 6.91 -0.42 -5.52
C VAL A 37 6.36 0.58 -4.50
N ARG A 38 5.15 1.05 -4.74
CA ARG A 38 4.53 2.00 -3.81
C ARG A 38 3.03 1.96 -3.95
N THR A 39 2.36 2.44 -2.91
CA THR A 39 0.91 2.56 -2.92
C THR A 39 0.52 3.91 -2.35
N GLU A 40 -0.65 4.40 -2.76
CA GLU A 40 -1.28 5.58 -2.20
C GLU A 40 -2.70 5.21 -1.81
N TYR A 41 -3.15 5.70 -0.69
CA TYR A 41 -4.53 5.47 -0.29
C TYR A 41 -5.14 6.78 0.18
N ASP A 42 -6.31 7.11 -0.34
CA ASP A 42 -7.03 8.31 0.07
C ASP A 42 -8.13 7.90 1.02
N THR A 43 -8.02 8.33 2.28
CA THR A 43 -8.99 7.91 3.29
C THR A 43 -10.36 8.51 3.04
N GLU A 44 -10.44 9.58 2.29
CA GLU A 44 -11.71 10.24 2.02
C GLU A 44 -12.44 9.62 0.84
N THR A 45 -11.73 9.40 -0.26
CA THR A 45 -12.35 8.85 -1.46
C THR A 45 -12.31 7.34 -1.48
N LYS A 46 -11.50 6.72 -0.62
CA LYS A 46 -11.32 5.27 -0.55
C LYS A 46 -10.75 4.69 -1.84
N LYS A 47 -9.93 5.47 -2.49
CA LYS A 47 -9.24 5.02 -3.68
C LYS A 47 -7.81 4.65 -3.32
N MET A 48 -7.34 3.55 -3.89
CA MET A 48 -5.99 3.07 -3.67
C MET A 48 -5.28 2.98 -5.00
N ILE A 49 -4.09 3.55 -5.09
CA ILE A 49 -3.26 3.45 -6.28
C ILE A 49 -2.10 2.53 -5.97
N ALA A 50 -1.86 1.57 -6.85
CA ALA A 50 -0.74 0.65 -6.73
C ALA A 50 0.18 0.83 -7.92
N GLU A 51 1.46 1.03 -7.64
CA GLU A 51 2.48 1.12 -8.68
C GLU A 51 3.33 -0.13 -8.64
N PHE A 52 3.53 -0.73 -9.79
CA PHE A 52 4.25 -1.97 -9.93
C PHE A 52 5.66 -1.74 -10.46
N LYS A 53 6.51 -2.73 -10.30
CA LYS A 53 7.91 -2.61 -10.72
C LYS A 53 8.07 -2.39 -12.21
N ASN A 54 7.09 -2.80 -13.00
CA ASN A 54 7.14 -2.56 -14.45
C ASN A 54 6.69 -1.16 -14.81
N GLY A 55 6.41 -0.30 -13.83
CA GLY A 55 6.03 1.08 -14.07
C GLY A 55 4.55 1.31 -14.24
N MET A 56 3.76 0.27 -14.26
CA MET A 56 2.31 0.43 -14.42
C MET A 56 1.67 0.85 -13.11
N ARG A 57 0.63 1.67 -13.22
CA ARG A 57 -0.11 2.16 -12.07
C ARG A 57 -1.59 1.88 -12.28
N TYR A 58 -2.22 1.35 -11.24
CA TYR A 58 -3.64 1.03 -11.25
C TYR A 58 -4.33 1.67 -10.07
N GLU A 59 -5.56 2.14 -10.31
CA GLU A 59 -6.37 2.74 -9.26
C GLU A 59 -7.52 1.81 -8.91
N TYR A 60 -7.65 1.49 -7.63
CA TYR A 60 -8.71 0.60 -7.12
C TYR A 60 -9.71 1.43 -6.35
N GLU A 61 -11.00 1.19 -6.56
CA GLU A 61 -12.05 2.00 -5.97
C GLU A 61 -12.81 1.26 -4.89
N GLY A 62 -13.25 2.02 -3.89
CA GLY A 62 -14.07 1.46 -2.83
C GLY A 62 -13.31 0.61 -1.84
N VAL A 63 -12.02 0.82 -1.70
CA VAL A 63 -11.20 0.05 -0.76
C VAL A 63 -11.45 0.59 0.65
N PRO A 64 -12.01 -0.21 1.57
CA PRO A 64 -12.24 0.30 2.92
C PRO A 64 -10.94 0.64 3.62
N HIS A 65 -10.99 1.63 4.51
CA HIS A 65 -9.80 2.02 5.26
C HIS A 65 -9.22 0.83 6.02
N GLN A 66 -10.09 -0.01 6.56
CA GLN A 66 -9.63 -1.18 7.29
C GLN A 66 -8.83 -2.14 6.40
N THR A 67 -9.24 -2.27 5.16
CA THR A 67 -8.53 -3.13 4.21
C THR A 67 -7.14 -2.57 3.94
N TYR A 68 -7.02 -1.27 3.77
CA TYR A 68 -5.71 -0.67 3.55
C TYR A 68 -4.84 -0.80 4.79
N THR A 69 -5.43 -0.64 5.97
CA THR A 69 -4.69 -0.83 7.22
C THR A 69 -4.17 -2.24 7.33
N SER A 70 -4.98 -3.22 6.96
CA SER A 70 -4.54 -4.62 6.96
C SER A 70 -3.44 -4.85 5.94
N PHE A 71 -3.53 -4.19 4.79
CA PHE A 71 -2.47 -4.27 3.78
C PHE A 71 -1.15 -3.78 4.36
N ARG A 72 -1.16 -2.65 5.05
CA ARG A 72 0.07 -2.08 5.59
C ARG A 72 0.72 -2.98 6.63
N SER A 73 -0.09 -3.72 7.38
CA SER A 73 0.43 -4.55 8.46
C SER A 73 0.59 -6.01 8.06
N ALA A 74 0.36 -6.35 6.81
CA ALA A 74 0.48 -7.72 6.35
C ALA A 74 1.93 -8.16 6.34
N GLN A 75 2.16 -9.44 6.53
CA GLN A 75 3.50 -9.98 6.44
C GLN A 75 4.05 -9.89 5.02
N SER A 76 3.19 -10.00 4.05
CA SER A 76 3.57 -9.84 2.65
C SER A 76 2.56 -8.96 1.98
N GLN A 77 2.98 -7.74 1.62
CA GLN A 77 2.09 -6.80 0.96
C GLN A 77 1.67 -7.32 -0.41
N GLY A 78 2.58 -7.98 -1.12
CA GLY A 78 2.24 -8.52 -2.43
C GLY A 78 1.18 -9.59 -2.35
N ASN A 79 1.31 -10.50 -1.41
CA ASN A 79 0.31 -11.55 -1.24
C ASN A 79 -1.03 -10.99 -0.80
N PHE A 80 -1.01 -10.08 0.16
CA PHE A 80 -2.25 -9.47 0.62
C PHE A 80 -2.94 -8.75 -0.52
N PHE A 81 -2.19 -7.97 -1.28
CA PHE A 81 -2.73 -7.22 -2.38
C PHE A 81 -3.37 -8.15 -3.40
N ASN A 82 -2.67 -9.21 -3.78
CA ASN A 82 -3.19 -10.14 -4.78
C ASN A 82 -4.46 -10.84 -4.31
N LYS A 83 -4.52 -11.20 -3.04
CA LYS A 83 -5.64 -11.99 -2.54
C LYS A 83 -6.83 -11.12 -2.18
N ASN A 84 -6.60 -9.93 -1.65
CA ASN A 84 -7.68 -9.17 -1.03
C ASN A 84 -8.01 -7.87 -1.72
N ILE A 85 -7.20 -7.40 -2.65
CA ILE A 85 -7.44 -6.12 -3.28
C ILE A 85 -7.61 -6.26 -4.77
N SER A 86 -6.62 -6.83 -5.46
CA SER A 86 -6.63 -6.81 -6.91
C SER A 86 -7.79 -7.59 -7.52
N LYS A 87 -8.30 -8.60 -6.82
CA LYS A 87 -9.40 -9.41 -7.33
C LYS A 87 -10.72 -9.05 -6.71
N THR A 88 -10.74 -8.09 -5.81
CA THR A 88 -11.95 -7.78 -5.06
C THR A 88 -12.57 -6.46 -5.48
N PHE A 89 -11.75 -5.47 -5.80
CA PHE A 89 -12.25 -4.14 -6.07
C PHE A 89 -12.11 -3.77 -7.53
N PRO A 90 -13.04 -2.96 -8.06
CA PRO A 90 -12.91 -2.49 -9.43
C PRO A 90 -11.67 -1.62 -9.59
N TYR A 91 -11.07 -1.68 -10.76
CA TYR A 91 -9.83 -0.94 -10.98
C TYR A 91 -9.75 -0.44 -12.40
N LYS A 92 -8.83 0.49 -12.61
CA LYS A 92 -8.50 0.96 -13.95
C LYS A 92 -7.02 1.29 -13.99
N LYS A 93 -6.43 1.11 -15.16
CA LYS A 93 -5.04 1.47 -15.36
C LYS A 93 -4.96 2.99 -15.56
N ILE A 94 -4.06 3.65 -14.85
CA ILE A 94 -3.94 5.09 -14.95
C ILE A 94 -2.61 5.55 -15.53
N SER A 95 -1.63 4.66 -15.64
CA SER A 95 -0.42 4.98 -16.40
C SER A 95 0.46 3.75 -16.62
#